data_131466f51df4b81204265d011e18a174
#
_entry.id   131466f51df4b81204265d011e18a174
#
_cell.length_a   1.000
_cell.length_b   1.000
_cell.length_c   1.000
_cell.angle_alpha   90.00
_cell.angle_beta   90.00
_cell.angle_gamma   90.00
#
_symmetry.space_group_name_H-M   'P 1'
#
loop_
_entity.id
_entity.type
_entity.pdbx_description
1 polymer ?
#
loop_
_entity_poly.entity_id
_entity_poly.type
_entity_poly.pdbx_seq_one_letter_code
_entity_poly.pdbx_strand_id
1 'polypeptide(L)'
;MGRRSRFLMYRSRFGSRKPFARLVLLSAAFALLLTALAVRAQDTTPPPPPPDQSAPPPDSQGQSQVRAVRLSDVEGQVQIFSGGQVAFDQAQPNMPAVEGMRLVTGDNGRLEIEFEDGSVARVTPDSSIRLTQLRRNADGSTVTQIDALTGLSYYELNGRGGQYSVHFGTDIATPAQDGVFRVALDSTPSQLAVMHGAVHVDDGRGLSLDVHPNQTFQTDPQEPGEFTIAQVVAADSWDQWNSDRDQTLSRLETSQSVARASSGNPDNPAWNDLDYYGNWYSVPGYGQVWSPAGVGASFDPFGNGAWGYYPSYGYTWISGYPWGWWPYHCGAWDFLDGWGWIWVPGNCGWGFYGQGWYPYSTVWNVPPGYTLPIRPRGLPIHKPGGPRPTTLIAVNRGSQVSTPFHYENGVRPEPRALTFQGKTIQPIELGIHPLQSRQA
;
A
#
# COMPACT_ATOMS: atom_id res chain seq x y z
N MET A 1 96.04 -52.57 54.89
CA MET A 1 96.89 -51.56 54.24
C MET A 1 96.34 -51.27 52.84
N GLY A 2 96.10 -50.07 52.49
CA GLY A 2 95.85 -49.63 51.10
C GLY A 2 94.46 -49.13 50.76
N ARG A 3 94.31 -47.89 50.88
CA ARG A 3 93.16 -47.09 50.49
C ARG A 3 93.06 -47.00 48.98
N ARG A 4 91.85 -46.96 48.43
CA ARG A 4 91.58 -46.23 47.18
C ARG A 4 90.18 -45.60 47.22
N SER A 5 90.23 -44.30 47.13
CA SER A 5 89.09 -43.38 47.00
C SER A 5 88.43 -43.61 45.62
N ARG A 6 87.07 -43.58 45.57
CA ARG A 6 86.32 -43.40 44.30
C ARG A 6 85.43 -42.18 44.40
N PHE A 7 85.70 -41.26 43.51
CA PHE A 7 84.87 -40.06 43.21
C PHE A 7 83.47 -40.51 42.66
N LEU A 8 82.44 -40.01 43.21
CA LEU A 8 81.13 -40.15 42.67
C LEU A 8 80.75 -38.81 41.99
N MET A 9 80.61 -38.87 40.63
CA MET A 9 80.06 -37.75 39.85
C MET A 9 78.54 -37.64 40.09
N TYR A 10 78.06 -36.49 40.49
CA TYR A 10 76.70 -36.17 40.62
C TYR A 10 76.17 -35.70 39.24
N ARG A 11 75.33 -36.50 38.58
CA ARG A 11 74.59 -36.08 37.39
C ARG A 11 73.29 -35.44 37.80
N SER A 12 73.16 -34.12 37.68
CA SER A 12 71.92 -33.39 37.79
C SER A 12 71.04 -33.71 36.56
N ARG A 13 69.92 -34.40 36.77
CA ARG A 13 68.86 -34.50 35.80
C ARG A 13 68.02 -33.24 35.86
N PHE A 14 68.06 -32.44 34.83
CA PHE A 14 67.08 -31.37 34.59
C PHE A 14 65.71 -31.98 34.42
N GLY A 15 64.80 -31.75 35.38
CA GLY A 15 63.38 -32.13 35.32
C GLY A 15 62.63 -31.38 34.25
N SER A 16 61.80 -32.08 33.56
CA SER A 16 61.03 -31.61 32.42
C SER A 16 60.12 -30.42 32.71
N ARG A 17 60.28 -29.34 31.95
CA ARG A 17 59.45 -28.16 31.94
C ARG A 17 58.06 -28.42 31.30
N LYS A 18 57.34 -29.47 31.68
CA LYS A 18 56.02 -29.80 31.07
C LYS A 18 54.79 -29.15 31.70
N PRO A 19 54.76 -28.60 32.94
CA PRO A 19 53.56 -27.97 33.42
C PRO A 19 53.30 -26.59 32.85
N PHE A 20 54.31 -25.82 32.46
CA PHE A 20 54.10 -24.47 31.92
C PHE A 20 53.54 -24.47 30.49
N ALA A 21 53.91 -25.42 29.65
CA ALA A 21 53.36 -25.51 28.28
C ALA A 21 51.87 -25.91 28.29
N ARG A 22 51.45 -26.73 29.25
CA ARG A 22 50.01 -27.08 29.38
C ARG A 22 49.17 -25.93 29.94
N LEU A 23 49.73 -25.11 30.81
CA LEU A 23 48.98 -23.95 31.34
C LEU A 23 48.86 -22.82 30.31
N VAL A 24 49.86 -22.62 29.47
CA VAL A 24 49.80 -21.63 28.36
C VAL A 24 48.85 -22.09 27.28
N LEU A 25 48.82 -23.40 26.97
CA LEU A 25 47.84 -23.93 25.99
C LEU A 25 46.40 -23.87 26.50
N LEU A 26 46.15 -24.10 27.78
CA LEU A 26 44.83 -23.97 28.36
C LEU A 26 44.35 -22.52 28.43
N SER A 27 45.26 -21.55 28.73
CA SER A 27 44.91 -20.12 28.72
C SER A 27 44.70 -19.59 27.30
N ALA A 28 45.43 -20.07 26.28
CA ALA A 28 45.23 -19.70 24.89
C ALA A 28 43.89 -20.31 24.35
N ALA A 29 43.55 -21.55 24.73
CA ALA A 29 42.26 -22.15 24.37
C ALA A 29 41.08 -21.47 25.04
N PHE A 30 41.23 -21.02 26.29
CA PHE A 30 40.19 -20.27 26.98
C PHE A 30 40.02 -18.84 26.44
N ALA A 31 41.11 -18.18 26.04
CA ALA A 31 41.06 -16.87 25.36
C ALA A 31 40.44 -17.01 23.95
N LEU A 32 40.70 -18.07 23.19
CA LEU A 32 40.05 -18.34 21.91
C LEU A 32 38.58 -18.72 22.07
N LEU A 33 38.18 -19.39 23.15
CA LEU A 33 36.76 -19.66 23.44
C LEU A 33 36.02 -18.36 23.82
N LEU A 34 36.64 -17.47 24.57
CA LEU A 34 36.05 -16.16 24.91
C LEU A 34 35.91 -15.23 23.70
N THR A 35 36.85 -15.28 22.75
CA THR A 35 36.73 -14.52 21.50
C THR A 35 35.68 -15.13 20.56
N ALA A 36 35.50 -16.47 20.55
CA ALA A 36 34.45 -17.12 19.78
C ALA A 36 33.05 -16.86 20.35
N LEU A 37 32.92 -16.63 21.66
CA LEU A 37 31.65 -16.22 22.29
C LEU A 37 31.35 -14.72 22.09
N ALA A 38 32.39 -13.87 21.96
CA ALA A 38 32.19 -12.44 21.66
C ALA A 38 31.78 -12.17 20.20
N VAL A 39 32.10 -13.06 19.25
CA VAL A 39 31.70 -12.91 17.83
C VAL A 39 30.24 -13.33 17.59
N ARG A 40 29.54 -13.91 18.58
CA ARG A 40 28.12 -14.24 18.48
C ARG A 40 27.15 -13.22 19.10
N ALA A 41 27.64 -12.13 19.66
CA ALA A 41 26.80 -10.96 19.89
C ALA A 41 26.71 -10.19 18.56
N GLN A 42 26.07 -10.79 17.55
CA GLN A 42 25.75 -10.08 16.35
C GLN A 42 24.76 -8.98 16.71
N ASP A 43 25.13 -7.79 16.30
CA ASP A 43 24.31 -6.60 16.29
C ASP A 43 22.86 -6.96 15.93
N THR A 44 21.98 -6.92 16.91
CA THR A 44 20.55 -7.19 16.74
C THR A 44 19.79 -5.92 16.31
N THR A 45 20.52 -4.88 15.93
CA THR A 45 19.94 -3.73 15.27
C THR A 45 19.53 -4.13 13.84
N PRO A 46 18.28 -3.89 13.44
CA PRO A 46 17.89 -4.10 12.05
C PRO A 46 18.86 -3.30 11.16
N PRO A 47 19.23 -3.84 9.98
CA PRO A 47 20.05 -3.09 9.06
C PRO A 47 19.36 -1.76 8.74
N PRO A 48 20.12 -0.65 8.65
CA PRO A 48 19.54 0.60 8.21
C PRO A 48 18.85 0.38 6.86
N PRO A 49 17.73 1.06 6.60
CA PRO A 49 17.10 1.00 5.29
C PRO A 49 18.17 1.32 4.24
N PRO A 50 18.19 0.61 3.09
CA PRO A 50 19.12 0.93 2.03
C PRO A 50 18.97 2.41 1.65
N PRO A 51 20.06 3.09 1.28
CA PRO A 51 19.97 4.47 0.82
C PRO A 51 18.96 4.53 -0.32
N ASP A 52 18.12 5.53 -0.29
CA ASP A 52 17.04 5.75 -1.23
C ASP A 52 17.59 5.85 -2.66
N GLN A 53 17.66 4.71 -3.36
CA GLN A 53 18.10 4.64 -4.75
C GLN A 53 17.01 5.10 -5.74
N SER A 54 15.85 5.47 -5.20
CA SER A 54 14.67 5.85 -5.95
C SER A 54 14.32 7.32 -5.76
N ALA A 55 15.11 8.10 -5.02
CA ALA A 55 14.88 9.52 -4.89
C ALA A 55 14.95 10.20 -6.28
N PRO A 56 13.96 11.03 -6.61
CA PRO A 56 14.03 11.83 -7.82
C PRO A 56 15.27 12.73 -7.79
N PRO A 57 15.82 13.11 -8.95
CA PRO A 57 16.95 14.03 -9.00
C PRO A 57 16.68 15.30 -8.18
N PRO A 58 17.67 15.87 -7.51
CA PRO A 58 17.51 17.05 -6.63
C PRO A 58 16.92 18.28 -7.34
N ASP A 59 16.95 18.33 -8.66
CA ASP A 59 16.44 19.45 -9.45
C ASP A 59 14.90 19.49 -9.59
N SER A 60 14.18 18.49 -9.04
CA SER A 60 12.71 18.45 -9.04
C SER A 60 12.08 19.21 -7.86
N GLN A 61 12.87 19.81 -6.99
CA GLN A 61 12.36 20.64 -5.90
C GLN A 61 11.75 21.92 -6.47
N GLY A 62 10.43 22.02 -6.45
CA GLY A 62 9.65 23.16 -6.94
C GLY A 62 8.78 22.88 -8.16
N GLN A 63 8.88 21.70 -8.77
CA GLN A 63 7.96 21.29 -9.83
C GLN A 63 6.78 20.48 -9.24
N SER A 64 5.61 20.66 -9.86
CA SER A 64 4.42 19.85 -9.54
C SER A 64 4.73 18.36 -9.76
N GLN A 65 4.47 17.53 -8.76
CA GLN A 65 4.78 16.10 -8.78
C GLN A 65 3.54 15.28 -9.14
N VAL A 66 3.72 14.26 -9.96
CA VAL A 66 2.66 13.31 -10.33
C VAL A 66 2.38 12.38 -9.15
N ARG A 67 1.10 12.21 -8.82
CA ARG A 67 0.59 11.36 -7.74
C ARG A 67 0.15 10.01 -8.26
N ALA A 68 0.13 9.00 -7.40
CA ALA A 68 -0.54 7.73 -7.61
C ALA A 68 -1.64 7.57 -6.56
N VAL A 69 -2.85 7.26 -6.99
CA VAL A 69 -3.99 6.94 -6.13
C VAL A 69 -4.31 5.45 -6.24
N ARG A 70 -4.96 4.91 -5.24
CA ARG A 70 -5.22 3.46 -5.15
C ARG A 70 -6.55 3.08 -5.79
N LEU A 71 -6.58 1.99 -6.54
CA LEU A 71 -7.81 1.26 -6.80
C LEU A 71 -8.07 0.35 -5.60
N SER A 72 -9.04 0.71 -4.76
CA SER A 72 -9.30 0.00 -3.49
C SER A 72 -10.25 -1.17 -3.64
N ASP A 73 -11.25 -1.02 -4.51
CA ASP A 73 -12.21 -2.06 -4.84
C ASP A 73 -12.36 -2.17 -6.36
N VAL A 74 -12.30 -3.38 -6.88
CA VAL A 74 -12.44 -3.67 -8.31
C VAL A 74 -13.18 -4.97 -8.46
N GLU A 75 -14.37 -4.90 -9.04
CA GLU A 75 -15.17 -6.08 -9.32
C GLU A 75 -15.59 -6.11 -10.79
N GLY A 76 -15.78 -7.31 -11.33
CA GLY A 76 -16.15 -7.51 -12.72
C GLY A 76 -15.12 -7.00 -13.72
N GLN A 77 -15.56 -6.62 -14.90
CA GLN A 77 -14.68 -6.17 -15.98
C GLN A 77 -14.36 -4.67 -15.84
N VAL A 78 -13.09 -4.36 -15.58
CA VAL A 78 -12.59 -2.99 -15.51
C VAL A 78 -11.30 -2.88 -16.29
N GLN A 79 -11.25 -1.96 -17.25
CA GLN A 79 -10.09 -1.69 -18.10
C GLN A 79 -9.46 -0.34 -17.76
N ILE A 80 -8.13 -0.27 -17.91
CA ILE A 80 -7.37 0.96 -17.75
C ILE A 80 -6.73 1.34 -19.08
N PHE A 81 -6.97 2.56 -19.52
CA PHE A 81 -6.36 3.14 -20.71
C PHE A 81 -5.32 4.20 -20.33
N SER A 82 -4.24 4.27 -21.08
CA SER A 82 -3.24 5.32 -20.99
C SER A 82 -2.84 5.74 -22.40
N GLY A 83 -2.79 7.06 -22.67
CA GLY A 83 -2.48 7.58 -24.01
C GLY A 83 -3.41 7.07 -25.11
N GLY A 84 -4.68 6.79 -24.79
CA GLY A 84 -5.70 6.29 -25.72
C GLY A 84 -5.60 4.78 -26.04
N GLN A 85 -4.66 4.06 -25.45
CA GLN A 85 -4.49 2.62 -25.62
C GLN A 85 -4.80 1.88 -24.30
N VAL A 86 -5.24 0.62 -24.43
CA VAL A 86 -5.42 -0.26 -23.25
C VAL A 86 -4.05 -0.48 -22.62
N ALA A 87 -3.89 0.01 -21.41
CA ALA A 87 -2.71 -0.23 -20.58
C ALA A 87 -2.84 -1.53 -19.79
N PHE A 88 -4.04 -1.77 -19.25
CA PHE A 88 -4.37 -2.99 -18.53
C PHE A 88 -5.75 -3.48 -18.95
N ASP A 89 -5.84 -4.72 -19.45
CA ASP A 89 -7.08 -5.33 -19.89
C ASP A 89 -8.03 -5.63 -18.72
N GLN A 90 -7.46 -5.88 -17.53
CA GLN A 90 -8.20 -6.11 -16.30
C GLN A 90 -7.49 -5.37 -15.15
N ALA A 91 -8.21 -4.44 -14.54
CA ALA A 91 -7.77 -3.80 -13.31
C ALA A 91 -7.88 -4.77 -12.12
N GLN A 92 -7.08 -4.52 -11.10
CA GLN A 92 -7.07 -5.29 -9.86
C GLN A 92 -6.99 -4.33 -8.66
N PRO A 93 -7.49 -4.72 -7.49
CA PRO A 93 -7.25 -3.97 -6.26
C PRO A 93 -5.74 -3.73 -6.04
N ASN A 94 -5.42 -2.64 -5.37
CA ASN A 94 -4.06 -2.15 -5.13
C ASN A 94 -3.27 -1.71 -6.37
N MET A 95 -3.89 -1.63 -7.53
CA MET A 95 -3.25 -0.98 -8.67
C MET A 95 -3.17 0.53 -8.44
N PRO A 96 -2.01 1.16 -8.66
CA PRO A 96 -1.93 2.60 -8.74
C PRO A 96 -2.63 3.12 -9.99
N ALA A 97 -3.46 4.13 -9.84
CA ALA A 97 -3.95 4.94 -10.93
C ALA A 97 -3.22 6.29 -10.93
N VAL A 98 -2.85 6.77 -12.10
CA VAL A 98 -2.01 7.96 -12.28
C VAL A 98 -2.64 8.93 -13.27
N GLU A 99 -2.12 10.16 -13.29
CA GLU A 99 -2.56 11.22 -14.21
C GLU A 99 -2.64 10.74 -15.67
N GLY A 100 -3.71 11.10 -16.35
CA GLY A 100 -3.99 10.76 -17.73
C GLY A 100 -4.66 9.41 -17.96
N MET A 101 -4.79 8.56 -16.93
CA MET A 101 -5.46 7.29 -17.06
C MET A 101 -6.97 7.46 -17.17
N ARG A 102 -7.58 6.69 -18.09
CA ARG A 102 -9.03 6.51 -18.20
C ARG A 102 -9.39 5.12 -17.68
N LEU A 103 -10.34 5.07 -16.78
CA LEU A 103 -10.87 3.87 -16.16
C LEU A 103 -12.24 3.60 -16.77
N VAL A 104 -12.47 2.39 -17.24
CA VAL A 104 -13.69 1.99 -17.96
C VAL A 104 -14.23 0.70 -17.36
N THR A 105 -15.46 0.73 -16.91
CA THR A 105 -16.18 -0.44 -16.41
C THR A 105 -17.03 -1.06 -17.52
N GLY A 106 -17.06 -2.38 -17.59
CA GLY A 106 -18.01 -3.12 -18.42
C GLY A 106 -19.38 -3.28 -17.74
N ASP A 107 -20.27 -4.06 -18.36
CA ASP A 107 -21.65 -4.28 -17.91
C ASP A 107 -21.79 -4.87 -16.49
N ASN A 108 -20.76 -5.55 -16.02
CA ASN A 108 -20.68 -6.13 -14.67
C ASN A 108 -19.54 -5.50 -13.84
N GLY A 109 -18.89 -4.47 -14.39
CA GLY A 109 -17.73 -3.84 -13.78
C GLY A 109 -18.10 -2.76 -12.76
N ARG A 110 -17.37 -2.67 -11.65
CA ARG A 110 -17.43 -1.55 -10.72
C ARG A 110 -16.09 -1.32 -10.05
N LEU A 111 -15.86 -0.10 -9.61
CA LEU A 111 -14.56 0.35 -9.20
C LEU A 111 -14.67 1.42 -8.13
N GLU A 112 -13.80 1.35 -7.13
CA GLU A 112 -13.57 2.44 -6.16
C GLU A 112 -12.11 2.90 -6.23
N ILE A 113 -11.93 4.20 -6.25
CA ILE A 113 -10.64 4.89 -6.21
C ILE A 113 -10.55 5.59 -4.87
N GLU A 114 -9.52 5.30 -4.10
CA GLU A 114 -9.18 6.00 -2.87
C GLU A 114 -8.07 7.01 -3.11
N PHE A 115 -8.32 8.22 -2.69
CA PHE A 115 -7.32 9.28 -2.63
C PHE A 115 -6.63 9.29 -1.27
N GLU A 116 -5.47 9.93 -1.20
CA GLU A 116 -4.63 9.95 -0.02
C GLU A 116 -5.20 10.74 1.17
N ASP A 117 -6.24 11.52 0.97
CA ASP A 117 -6.92 12.33 2.00
C ASP A 117 -8.24 11.71 2.48
N GLY A 118 -8.53 10.48 2.06
CA GLY A 118 -9.77 9.77 2.36
C GLY A 118 -10.92 10.05 1.42
N SER A 119 -10.73 10.94 0.43
CA SER A 119 -11.71 11.10 -0.65
C SER A 119 -11.84 9.83 -1.48
N VAL A 120 -13.02 9.58 -2.05
CA VAL A 120 -13.27 8.45 -2.95
C VAL A 120 -14.03 8.88 -4.20
N ALA A 121 -13.75 8.17 -5.31
CA ALA A 121 -14.57 8.21 -6.51
C ALA A 121 -14.98 6.76 -6.85
N ARG A 122 -16.27 6.55 -7.15
CA ARG A 122 -16.83 5.23 -7.48
C ARG A 122 -17.46 5.24 -8.85
N VAL A 123 -17.22 4.20 -9.62
CA VAL A 123 -17.67 4.07 -11.00
C VAL A 123 -18.54 2.83 -11.10
N THR A 124 -19.78 3.00 -11.52
CA THR A 124 -20.76 1.93 -11.70
C THR A 124 -20.58 1.22 -13.06
N PRO A 125 -21.28 0.13 -13.37
CA PRO A 125 -21.19 -0.50 -14.69
C PRO A 125 -21.41 0.44 -15.85
N ASP A 126 -20.88 0.06 -17.02
CA ASP A 126 -21.00 0.79 -18.30
C ASP A 126 -20.58 2.27 -18.24
N SER A 127 -19.64 2.58 -17.38
CA SER A 127 -19.25 3.94 -17.05
C SER A 127 -17.76 4.18 -17.31
N SER A 128 -17.37 5.43 -17.46
CA SER A 128 -15.95 5.76 -17.56
C SER A 128 -15.63 7.13 -17.01
N ILE A 129 -14.46 7.21 -16.35
CA ILE A 129 -13.87 8.46 -15.89
C ILE A 129 -12.42 8.56 -16.34
N ARG A 130 -11.88 9.78 -16.35
CA ARG A 130 -10.43 10.03 -16.55
C ARG A 130 -9.88 10.83 -15.39
N LEU A 131 -8.72 10.44 -14.90
CA LEU A 131 -7.93 11.19 -13.94
C LEU A 131 -7.08 12.20 -14.70
N THR A 132 -7.64 13.37 -15.01
CA THR A 132 -7.03 14.33 -15.94
C THR A 132 -5.88 15.08 -15.30
N GLN A 133 -6.00 15.41 -13.99
CA GLN A 133 -4.89 15.92 -13.18
C GLN A 133 -4.82 15.19 -11.85
N LEU A 134 -3.63 14.74 -11.52
CA LEU A 134 -3.27 14.20 -10.22
C LEU A 134 -1.91 14.77 -9.84
N ARG A 135 -1.89 15.96 -9.26
CA ARG A 135 -0.64 16.69 -8.99
C ARG A 135 -0.56 17.18 -7.57
N ARG A 136 0.67 17.36 -7.11
CA ARG A 136 0.99 18.07 -5.89
C ARG A 136 1.83 19.28 -6.22
N ASN A 137 1.42 20.42 -5.69
CA ASN A 137 2.14 21.67 -5.82
C ASN A 137 3.35 21.72 -4.87
N ALA A 138 4.23 22.68 -5.11
CA ALA A 138 5.43 22.87 -4.28
C ALA A 138 5.11 23.22 -2.81
N ASP A 139 3.96 23.85 -2.56
CA ASP A 139 3.46 24.18 -1.22
C ASP A 139 2.84 22.97 -0.49
N GLY A 140 2.77 21.81 -1.15
CA GLY A 140 2.22 20.58 -0.61
C GLY A 140 0.72 20.39 -0.87
N SER A 141 0.00 21.40 -1.38
CA SER A 141 -1.40 21.24 -1.79
C SER A 141 -1.56 20.29 -2.96
N THR A 142 -2.71 19.65 -3.07
CA THR A 142 -3.02 18.72 -4.16
C THR A 142 -4.05 19.27 -5.11
N VAL A 143 -3.93 18.90 -6.39
CA VAL A 143 -4.92 19.22 -7.42
C VAL A 143 -5.37 17.90 -8.03
N THR A 144 -6.67 17.67 -8.01
CA THR A 144 -7.33 16.49 -8.58
C THR A 144 -8.43 16.93 -9.52
N GLN A 145 -8.26 16.65 -10.81
CA GLN A 145 -9.30 16.85 -11.81
C GLN A 145 -9.73 15.49 -12.35
N ILE A 146 -11.02 15.22 -12.29
CA ILE A 146 -11.65 14.01 -12.80
C ILE A 146 -12.62 14.42 -13.91
N ASP A 147 -12.50 13.81 -15.10
CA ASP A 147 -13.50 13.96 -16.15
C ASP A 147 -14.45 12.76 -16.06
N ALA A 148 -15.72 12.98 -15.74
CA ALA A 148 -16.80 12.01 -15.94
C ALA A 148 -17.13 11.99 -17.43
N LEU A 149 -16.96 10.82 -18.08
CA LEU A 149 -17.06 10.72 -19.53
C LEU A 149 -18.34 10.02 -19.99
N THR A 150 -18.76 8.96 -19.31
CA THR A 150 -19.98 8.18 -19.60
C THR A 150 -20.51 7.53 -18.35
N GLY A 151 -21.82 7.24 -18.33
CA GLY A 151 -22.47 6.46 -17.30
C GLY A 151 -22.67 7.21 -16.00
N LEU A 152 -22.61 6.49 -14.88
CA LEU A 152 -22.87 6.98 -13.52
C LEU A 152 -21.62 6.85 -12.66
N SER A 153 -21.28 7.91 -11.96
CA SER A 153 -20.18 7.93 -10.99
C SER A 153 -20.55 8.71 -9.74
N TYR A 154 -20.05 8.25 -8.60
CA TYR A 154 -20.23 8.84 -7.27
C TYR A 154 -18.93 9.45 -6.80
N TYR A 155 -19.05 10.55 -6.07
CA TYR A 155 -17.92 11.29 -5.53
C TYR A 155 -18.18 11.64 -4.07
N GLU A 156 -17.24 11.29 -3.22
CA GLU A 156 -17.17 11.71 -1.83
C GLU A 156 -15.81 12.38 -1.65
N LEU A 157 -15.82 13.71 -1.75
CA LEU A 157 -14.60 14.50 -1.86
C LEU A 157 -14.45 15.41 -0.66
N ASN A 158 -13.28 15.32 -0.03
CA ASN A 158 -12.89 16.09 1.14
C ASN A 158 -11.99 17.26 0.70
N GLY A 159 -12.50 18.47 0.77
CA GLY A 159 -11.77 19.68 0.37
C GLY A 159 -10.68 20.13 1.34
N ARG A 160 -10.40 19.41 2.44
CA ARG A 160 -9.44 19.86 3.46
C ARG A 160 -7.98 19.82 3.03
N GLY A 161 -7.62 18.91 2.16
CA GLY A 161 -6.22 18.65 1.76
C GLY A 161 -5.88 19.02 0.32
N GLY A 162 -6.88 19.31 -0.52
CA GLY A 162 -6.69 19.49 -1.94
C GLY A 162 -7.82 20.20 -2.65
N GLN A 163 -7.54 20.54 -3.90
CA GLN A 163 -8.54 21.08 -4.81
C GLN A 163 -9.08 19.94 -5.67
N TYR A 164 -10.39 19.71 -5.60
CA TYR A 164 -11.10 18.74 -6.42
C TYR A 164 -11.98 19.44 -7.44
N SER A 165 -11.99 18.95 -8.66
CA SER A 165 -12.97 19.30 -9.69
C SER A 165 -13.40 18.07 -10.46
N VAL A 166 -14.70 17.97 -10.74
CA VAL A 166 -15.28 16.92 -11.58
C VAL A 166 -15.89 17.59 -12.81
N HIS A 167 -15.36 17.30 -13.98
CA HIS A 167 -15.84 17.81 -15.25
C HIS A 167 -16.84 16.84 -15.85
N PHE A 168 -17.98 17.33 -16.30
CA PHE A 168 -19.02 16.54 -16.94
C PHE A 168 -19.74 17.36 -18.01
N GLY A 169 -19.73 16.86 -19.24
CA GLY A 169 -20.19 17.65 -20.37
C GLY A 169 -19.39 18.97 -20.54
N THR A 170 -20.05 20.09 -20.39
CA THR A 170 -19.43 21.44 -20.41
C THR A 170 -19.24 22.01 -19.02
N ASP A 171 -19.72 21.33 -17.98
CA ASP A 171 -19.82 21.85 -16.64
C ASP A 171 -18.71 21.31 -15.73
N ILE A 172 -18.37 22.08 -14.72
CA ILE A 172 -17.36 21.78 -13.71
C ILE A 172 -18.01 21.80 -12.34
N ALA A 173 -17.97 20.69 -11.65
CA ALA A 173 -18.41 20.58 -10.27
C ALA A 173 -17.23 20.67 -9.31
N THR A 174 -17.30 21.59 -8.35
CA THR A 174 -16.28 21.80 -7.32
C THR A 174 -16.94 21.75 -5.95
N PRO A 175 -16.64 20.77 -5.07
CA PRO A 175 -17.20 20.75 -3.73
C PRO A 175 -16.64 21.91 -2.90
N ALA A 176 -17.50 22.56 -2.10
CA ALA A 176 -17.13 23.72 -1.29
C ALA A 176 -16.18 23.33 -0.13
N GLN A 177 -16.45 22.22 0.54
CA GLN A 177 -15.61 21.58 1.57
C GLN A 177 -15.74 20.07 1.43
N ASP A 178 -16.66 19.45 2.16
CA ASP A 178 -16.97 18.03 2.04
C ASP A 178 -18.19 17.89 1.14
N GLY A 179 -18.07 17.20 0.03
CA GLY A 179 -19.15 17.03 -0.94
C GLY A 179 -19.40 15.55 -1.24
N VAL A 180 -20.66 15.11 -1.09
CA VAL A 180 -21.13 13.80 -1.55
C VAL A 180 -22.16 14.04 -2.65
N PHE A 181 -21.81 13.63 -3.86
CA PHE A 181 -22.66 13.83 -5.04
C PHE A 181 -22.41 12.73 -6.08
N ARG A 182 -23.34 12.61 -7.00
CA ARG A 182 -23.18 11.74 -8.18
C ARG A 182 -23.40 12.51 -9.48
N VAL A 183 -22.76 12.04 -10.53
CA VAL A 183 -22.90 12.54 -11.89
C VAL A 183 -23.41 11.40 -12.75
N ALA A 184 -24.55 11.61 -13.45
CA ALA A 184 -25.16 10.68 -14.37
C ALA A 184 -25.16 11.28 -15.79
N LEU A 185 -24.53 10.55 -16.72
CA LEU A 185 -24.37 10.91 -18.14
C LEU A 185 -25.00 9.87 -19.09
N ASP A 186 -25.71 8.91 -18.53
CA ASP A 186 -26.39 7.83 -19.28
C ASP A 186 -27.75 8.22 -19.83
N SER A 187 -28.22 9.41 -19.49
CA SER A 187 -29.45 10.00 -19.98
C SER A 187 -29.28 11.48 -20.36
N THR A 188 -30.19 12.00 -21.17
CA THR A 188 -30.32 13.43 -21.48
C THR A 188 -31.60 13.95 -20.82
N PRO A 189 -31.54 15.01 -20.01
CA PRO A 189 -30.38 15.81 -19.63
C PRO A 189 -29.41 15.07 -18.70
N SER A 190 -28.13 15.45 -18.74
CA SER A 190 -27.13 15.05 -17.76
C SER A 190 -27.47 15.58 -16.36
N GLN A 191 -27.12 14.83 -15.30
CA GLN A 191 -27.55 15.15 -13.96
C GLN A 191 -26.36 15.20 -12.99
N LEU A 192 -26.36 16.18 -12.12
CA LEU A 192 -25.54 16.21 -10.90
C LEU A 192 -26.48 16.28 -9.69
N ALA A 193 -26.49 15.22 -8.89
CA ALA A 193 -27.32 15.12 -7.68
C ALA A 193 -26.47 15.23 -6.42
N VAL A 194 -26.78 16.18 -5.54
CA VAL A 194 -26.02 16.44 -4.30
C VAL A 194 -26.75 15.81 -3.12
N MET A 195 -26.06 14.87 -2.43
CA MET A 195 -26.56 14.21 -1.23
C MET A 195 -26.11 14.93 0.05
N HIS A 196 -24.86 15.39 0.08
CA HIS A 196 -24.30 16.09 1.24
C HIS A 196 -23.35 17.20 0.82
N GLY A 197 -23.21 18.24 1.67
CA GLY A 197 -22.38 19.40 1.38
C GLY A 197 -23.00 20.31 0.31
N ALA A 198 -22.21 21.22 -0.24
CA ALA A 198 -22.59 22.06 -1.37
C ALA A 198 -21.56 21.88 -2.50
N VAL A 199 -22.05 21.87 -3.74
CA VAL A 199 -21.23 21.71 -4.93
C VAL A 199 -21.43 22.95 -5.82
N HIS A 200 -20.35 23.67 -6.06
CA HIS A 200 -20.34 24.77 -7.01
C HIS A 200 -20.29 24.23 -8.43
N VAL A 201 -21.19 24.69 -9.29
CA VAL A 201 -21.21 24.33 -10.72
C VAL A 201 -20.93 25.56 -11.56
N ASP A 202 -19.97 25.44 -12.48
CA ASP A 202 -19.53 26.51 -13.37
C ASP A 202 -19.35 25.94 -14.79
N ASP A 203 -19.82 26.66 -15.83
CA ASP A 203 -19.64 26.24 -17.23
C ASP A 203 -18.55 27.05 -17.97
N GLY A 204 -17.89 27.98 -17.25
CA GLY A 204 -16.89 28.89 -17.84
C GLY A 204 -17.46 29.90 -18.85
N ARG A 205 -18.79 29.99 -19.03
CA ARG A 205 -19.46 30.83 -20.02
C ARG A 205 -20.49 31.81 -19.39
N GLY A 206 -20.73 31.68 -18.11
CA GLY A 206 -21.62 32.58 -17.37
C GLY A 206 -22.58 31.90 -16.40
N LEU A 207 -22.71 30.58 -16.48
CA LEU A 207 -23.35 29.81 -15.44
C LEU A 207 -22.38 29.64 -14.26
N SER A 208 -22.83 30.06 -13.08
CA SER A 208 -22.07 29.90 -11.83
C SER A 208 -23.05 29.90 -10.67
N LEU A 209 -23.23 28.73 -10.03
CA LEU A 209 -24.19 28.56 -8.95
C LEU A 209 -23.80 27.43 -8.00
N ASP A 210 -24.39 27.43 -6.81
CA ASP A 210 -24.24 26.38 -5.83
C ASP A 210 -25.45 25.44 -5.86
N VAL A 211 -25.18 24.12 -5.95
CA VAL A 211 -26.16 23.07 -5.80
C VAL A 211 -26.09 22.55 -4.37
N HIS A 212 -27.20 22.58 -3.66
CA HIS A 212 -27.28 22.23 -2.25
C HIS A 212 -27.76 20.80 -2.03
N PRO A 213 -27.62 20.26 -0.80
CA PRO A 213 -28.10 18.92 -0.48
C PRO A 213 -29.58 18.73 -0.86
N ASN A 214 -29.91 17.55 -1.35
CA ASN A 214 -31.24 17.19 -1.85
C ASN A 214 -31.67 17.94 -3.11
N GLN A 215 -30.73 18.52 -3.86
CA GLN A 215 -30.99 19.15 -5.17
C GLN A 215 -30.32 18.32 -6.28
N THR A 216 -30.96 18.35 -7.45
CA THR A 216 -30.40 17.82 -8.68
C THR A 216 -30.32 18.91 -9.74
N PHE A 217 -29.12 19.26 -10.14
CA PHE A 217 -28.82 20.10 -11.29
C PHE A 217 -28.89 19.23 -12.56
N GLN A 218 -29.57 19.76 -13.58
CA GLN A 218 -29.72 19.08 -14.87
C GLN A 218 -29.33 20.03 -16.00
N THR A 219 -28.54 19.53 -16.93
CA THR A 219 -28.03 20.28 -18.08
C THR A 219 -28.08 19.44 -19.34
N ASP A 220 -28.38 20.07 -20.48
CA ASP A 220 -28.29 19.41 -21.79
C ASP A 220 -27.03 19.90 -22.52
N PRO A 221 -26.06 19.01 -22.82
CA PRO A 221 -24.87 19.39 -23.57
C PRO A 221 -25.16 19.96 -24.96
N GLN A 222 -26.36 19.75 -25.52
CA GLN A 222 -26.81 20.28 -26.81
C GLN A 222 -27.38 21.68 -26.69
N GLU A 223 -27.78 22.09 -25.47
CA GLU A 223 -28.34 23.42 -25.16
C GLU A 223 -27.46 24.11 -24.08
N PRO A 224 -26.25 24.53 -24.43
CA PRO A 224 -25.30 25.08 -23.47
C PRO A 224 -25.83 26.33 -22.77
N GLY A 225 -25.77 26.36 -21.43
CA GLY A 225 -26.25 27.45 -20.59
C GLY A 225 -27.69 27.28 -20.15
N GLU A 226 -28.47 26.34 -20.69
CA GLU A 226 -29.79 26.00 -20.15
C GLU A 226 -29.66 24.91 -19.07
N PHE A 227 -30.29 25.15 -17.94
CA PHE A 227 -30.27 24.21 -16.82
C PHE A 227 -31.58 24.26 -16.03
N THR A 228 -31.82 23.23 -15.24
CA THR A 228 -32.89 23.15 -14.27
C THR A 228 -32.36 22.65 -12.92
N ILE A 229 -33.01 23.06 -11.83
CA ILE A 229 -32.71 22.55 -10.49
C ILE A 229 -33.99 21.92 -9.90
N ALA A 230 -33.99 20.62 -9.78
CA ALA A 230 -35.00 19.90 -9.03
C ALA A 230 -34.68 19.91 -7.54
N GLN A 231 -35.69 20.11 -6.70
CA GLN A 231 -35.56 20.13 -5.23
C GLN A 231 -35.67 18.70 -4.64
N VAL A 232 -35.13 17.75 -5.33
CA VAL A 232 -35.15 16.33 -4.95
C VAL A 232 -33.98 15.59 -5.60
N VAL A 233 -33.40 14.66 -4.88
CA VAL A 233 -32.52 13.60 -5.44
C VAL A 233 -33.36 12.35 -5.59
N ALA A 234 -33.62 11.93 -6.83
CA ALA A 234 -34.29 10.68 -7.10
C ALA A 234 -33.40 9.50 -6.66
N ALA A 235 -34.01 8.47 -6.09
CA ALA A 235 -33.25 7.27 -5.73
C ALA A 235 -32.68 6.57 -6.97
N ASP A 236 -31.44 6.11 -6.85
CA ASP A 236 -30.74 5.31 -7.84
C ASP A 236 -30.47 3.89 -7.32
N SER A 237 -30.43 2.91 -8.21
CA SER A 237 -30.18 1.51 -7.85
C SER A 237 -28.79 1.27 -7.24
N TRP A 238 -27.83 2.18 -7.49
CA TRP A 238 -26.44 2.11 -6.99
C TRP A 238 -26.24 2.86 -5.69
N ASP A 239 -27.23 3.65 -5.21
CA ASP A 239 -27.13 4.38 -3.95
C ASP A 239 -26.88 3.45 -2.77
N GLN A 240 -27.46 2.23 -2.78
CA GLN A 240 -27.23 1.24 -1.72
C GLN A 240 -25.79 0.73 -1.71
N TRP A 241 -25.23 0.40 -2.88
CA TRP A 241 -23.83 -0.02 -2.99
C TRP A 241 -22.88 1.08 -2.50
N ASN A 242 -23.10 2.33 -2.92
CA ASN A 242 -22.33 3.46 -2.46
C ASN A 242 -22.36 3.57 -0.93
N SER A 243 -23.55 3.53 -0.33
CA SER A 243 -23.73 3.60 1.13
C SER A 243 -23.09 2.42 1.86
N ASP A 244 -23.12 1.20 1.31
CA ASP A 244 -22.48 0.03 1.91
C ASP A 244 -20.95 0.16 1.90
N ARG A 245 -20.37 0.76 0.85
CA ARG A 245 -18.94 1.09 0.79
C ARG A 245 -18.57 2.15 1.83
N ASP A 246 -19.35 3.22 1.98
CA ASP A 246 -19.14 4.27 3.00
C ASP A 246 -19.18 3.67 4.41
N GLN A 247 -20.14 2.81 4.69
CA GLN A 247 -20.22 2.11 5.97
C GLN A 247 -19.00 1.21 6.21
N THR A 248 -18.46 0.59 5.18
CA THR A 248 -17.25 -0.24 5.28
C THR A 248 -16.05 0.62 5.63
N LEU A 249 -15.82 1.70 4.91
CA LEU A 249 -14.72 2.63 5.18
C LEU A 249 -14.83 3.25 6.57
N SER A 250 -16.00 3.76 6.96
CA SER A 250 -16.23 4.37 8.28
C SER A 250 -16.00 3.41 9.45
N ARG A 251 -16.31 2.11 9.28
CA ARG A 251 -16.03 1.10 10.32
C ARG A 251 -14.53 0.86 10.48
N LEU A 252 -13.77 0.97 9.39
CA LEU A 252 -12.32 0.80 9.40
C LEU A 252 -11.61 2.03 9.99
N GLU A 253 -12.17 3.23 9.86
CA GLU A 253 -11.61 4.48 10.39
C GLU A 253 -11.56 4.57 11.92
N THR A 254 -12.34 3.79 12.62
CA THR A 254 -12.39 3.81 14.09
C THR A 254 -11.14 3.24 14.75
N SER A 255 -10.25 2.61 13.99
CA SER A 255 -9.00 2.06 14.51
C SER A 255 -7.93 3.15 14.66
N GLN A 256 -7.38 3.27 15.88
CA GLN A 256 -6.25 4.18 16.15
C GLN A 256 -4.92 3.40 16.10
N SER A 257 -4.43 3.12 14.93
CA SER A 257 -3.09 2.54 14.78
C SER A 257 -2.00 3.55 15.16
N VAL A 258 -1.08 3.15 16.03
CA VAL A 258 0.07 3.99 16.39
C VAL A 258 1.00 4.21 15.19
N ALA A 259 1.09 3.22 14.28
CA ALA A 259 1.87 3.37 13.05
C ALA A 259 1.25 4.40 12.10
N ARG A 260 -0.08 4.46 12.03
CA ARG A 260 -0.81 5.51 11.32
C ARG A 260 -0.47 6.90 11.85
N ALA A 261 -0.51 7.09 13.17
CA ALA A 261 -0.20 8.36 13.81
C ALA A 261 1.24 8.84 13.60
N SER A 262 2.19 7.89 13.40
CA SER A 262 3.61 8.20 13.12
C SER A 262 3.94 8.27 11.63
N SER A 263 2.98 8.02 10.74
CA SER A 263 3.17 8.07 9.29
C SER A 263 3.17 9.50 8.76
N GLY A 264 3.74 9.70 7.59
CA GLY A 264 3.68 10.98 6.87
C GLY A 264 2.29 11.29 6.29
N ASN A 265 1.36 10.35 6.33
CA ASN A 265 -0.02 10.48 5.84
C ASN A 265 -0.99 9.65 6.68
N PRO A 266 -1.39 10.14 7.86
CA PRO A 266 -2.27 9.41 8.76
C PRO A 266 -3.71 9.27 8.23
N ASP A 267 -4.13 10.13 7.30
CA ASP A 267 -5.51 10.17 6.80
C ASP A 267 -5.77 9.15 5.67
N ASN A 268 -4.73 8.51 5.14
CA ASN A 268 -4.87 7.55 4.05
C ASN A 268 -5.64 6.29 4.50
N PRO A 269 -6.75 5.95 3.83
CA PRO A 269 -7.61 4.81 4.24
C PRO A 269 -6.91 3.45 4.22
N ALA A 270 -5.88 3.28 3.40
CA ALA A 270 -5.15 2.02 3.29
C ALA A 270 -4.46 1.57 4.60
N TRP A 271 -4.36 2.45 5.62
CA TRP A 271 -3.94 2.06 6.97
C TRP A 271 -4.97 1.18 7.66
N ASN A 272 -6.26 1.43 7.37
CA ASN A 272 -7.36 0.67 7.95
C ASN A 272 -7.32 -0.80 7.55
N ASP A 273 -6.88 -1.11 6.34
CA ASP A 273 -6.69 -2.50 5.88
C ASP A 273 -5.66 -3.22 6.73
N LEU A 274 -4.56 -2.57 7.10
CA LEU A 274 -3.54 -3.18 7.94
C LEU A 274 -4.09 -3.50 9.34
N ASP A 275 -4.86 -2.58 9.89
CA ASP A 275 -5.48 -2.76 11.20
C ASP A 275 -6.53 -3.89 11.17
N TYR A 276 -7.26 -4.03 10.07
CA TYR A 276 -8.26 -5.08 9.91
C TYR A 276 -7.64 -6.45 9.58
N TYR A 277 -6.67 -6.51 8.66
CA TYR A 277 -6.12 -7.77 8.16
C TYR A 277 -4.88 -8.27 8.89
N GLY A 278 -4.35 -7.54 9.85
CA GLY A 278 -3.15 -7.95 10.57
C GLY A 278 -3.05 -7.43 11.99
N ASN A 279 -1.94 -7.71 12.62
CA ASN A 279 -1.67 -7.32 13.99
C ASN A 279 -0.38 -6.52 14.07
N TRP A 280 -0.38 -5.54 14.95
CA TRP A 280 0.76 -4.70 15.27
C TRP A 280 1.48 -5.23 16.53
N TYR A 281 2.81 -5.11 16.53
CA TYR A 281 3.65 -5.53 17.65
C TYR A 281 4.72 -4.47 17.89
N SER A 282 5.11 -4.30 19.18
CA SER A 282 6.27 -3.47 19.54
C SER A 282 7.48 -4.37 19.75
N VAL A 283 8.36 -4.44 18.75
CA VAL A 283 9.52 -5.33 18.75
C VAL A 283 10.79 -4.55 19.09
N PRO A 284 11.57 -4.98 20.11
CA PRO A 284 12.81 -4.30 20.45
C PRO A 284 13.78 -4.23 19.26
N GLY A 285 14.31 -3.03 18.98
CA GLY A 285 15.20 -2.76 17.85
C GLY A 285 14.50 -2.50 16.52
N TYR A 286 13.24 -2.90 16.36
CA TYR A 286 12.44 -2.65 15.16
C TYR A 286 11.42 -1.53 15.35
N GLY A 287 11.01 -1.28 16.60
CA GLY A 287 9.86 -0.43 16.87
C GLY A 287 8.54 -1.13 16.59
N GLN A 288 7.62 -0.45 15.94
CA GLN A 288 6.35 -1.05 15.54
C GLN A 288 6.47 -1.84 14.26
N VAL A 289 5.99 -3.07 14.29
CA VAL A 289 5.95 -3.97 13.13
C VAL A 289 4.56 -4.54 12.96
N TRP A 290 4.24 -4.89 11.73
CA TRP A 290 2.96 -5.49 11.36
C TRP A 290 3.15 -6.90 10.82
N SER A 291 2.19 -7.78 11.07
CA SER A 291 2.13 -9.11 10.49
C SER A 291 0.69 -9.47 10.13
N PRO A 292 0.43 -10.10 8.97
CA PRO A 292 -0.92 -10.53 8.61
C PRO A 292 -1.51 -11.47 9.66
N ALA A 293 -2.80 -11.36 9.93
CA ALA A 293 -3.50 -12.25 10.85
C ALA A 293 -3.76 -13.62 10.20
N GLY A 294 -3.75 -14.68 11.02
CA GLY A 294 -4.09 -16.03 10.58
C GLY A 294 -3.07 -16.71 9.67
N VAL A 295 -1.93 -16.09 9.38
CA VAL A 295 -0.86 -16.69 8.56
C VAL A 295 0.14 -17.47 9.40
N GLY A 296 0.68 -18.55 8.83
CA GLY A 296 1.75 -19.35 9.42
C GLY A 296 3.14 -18.96 8.92
N ALA A 297 4.16 -19.70 9.36
CA ALA A 297 5.55 -19.49 8.93
C ALA A 297 5.78 -19.74 7.43
N SER A 298 4.87 -20.45 6.76
CA SER A 298 4.90 -20.72 5.32
C SER A 298 4.28 -19.59 4.48
N PHE A 299 3.78 -18.53 5.10
CA PHE A 299 3.27 -17.37 4.38
C PHE A 299 4.38 -16.75 3.52
N ASP A 300 4.03 -16.43 2.28
CA ASP A 300 4.91 -15.72 1.34
C ASP A 300 4.29 -14.35 1.01
N PRO A 301 4.87 -13.23 1.47
CA PRO A 301 4.35 -11.90 1.16
C PRO A 301 4.35 -11.61 -0.34
N PHE A 302 5.21 -12.25 -1.11
CA PHE A 302 5.27 -12.10 -2.56
C PHE A 302 4.69 -13.31 -3.32
N GLY A 303 3.93 -14.15 -2.65
CA GLY A 303 3.32 -15.36 -3.22
C GLY A 303 2.18 -15.08 -4.19
N ASN A 304 1.51 -13.92 -4.07
CA ASN A 304 0.39 -13.53 -4.89
C ASN A 304 0.50 -12.05 -5.30
N GLY A 305 0.62 -11.79 -6.59
CA GLY A 305 0.71 -10.44 -7.14
C GLY A 305 1.21 -10.42 -8.57
N ALA A 306 1.48 -9.23 -9.07
CA ALA A 306 1.96 -9.03 -10.43
C ALA A 306 2.90 -7.83 -10.53
N TRP A 307 3.75 -7.84 -11.56
CA TRP A 307 4.48 -6.66 -11.99
C TRP A 307 3.68 -5.96 -13.09
N GLY A 308 3.23 -4.74 -12.84
CA GLY A 308 2.63 -3.85 -13.80
C GLY A 308 3.62 -2.79 -14.27
N TYR A 309 3.66 -2.50 -15.58
CA TYR A 309 4.53 -1.46 -16.10
C TYR A 309 3.81 -0.12 -16.16
N TYR A 310 4.37 0.87 -15.49
CA TYR A 310 3.92 2.26 -15.48
C TYR A 310 5.01 3.15 -16.07
N PRO A 311 4.75 3.94 -17.13
CA PRO A 311 5.77 4.76 -17.77
C PRO A 311 6.53 5.68 -16.81
N SER A 312 5.85 6.23 -15.79
CA SER A 312 6.44 7.16 -14.81
C SER A 312 7.23 6.45 -13.69
N TYR A 313 6.95 5.16 -13.42
CA TYR A 313 7.51 4.43 -12.27
C TYR A 313 8.29 3.16 -12.66
N GLY A 314 8.17 2.73 -13.92
CA GLY A 314 8.65 1.43 -14.35
C GLY A 314 7.80 0.29 -13.82
N TYR A 315 8.39 -0.90 -13.69
CA TYR A 315 7.67 -2.04 -13.13
C TYR A 315 7.37 -1.82 -11.65
N THR A 316 6.10 -1.88 -11.34
CA THR A 316 5.50 -1.64 -10.03
C THR A 316 4.87 -2.95 -9.55
N TRP A 317 5.08 -3.29 -8.29
CA TRP A 317 4.43 -4.46 -7.69
C TRP A 317 2.97 -4.17 -7.38
N ILE A 318 2.10 -5.06 -7.81
CA ILE A 318 0.66 -5.03 -7.52
C ILE A 318 0.37 -6.27 -6.69
N SER A 319 0.05 -6.08 -5.44
CA SER A 319 -0.24 -7.18 -4.53
C SER A 319 -1.65 -7.69 -4.73
N GLY A 320 -1.82 -9.00 -4.76
CA GLY A 320 -3.12 -9.66 -4.74
C GLY A 320 -3.73 -9.78 -3.33
N TYR A 321 -3.08 -9.27 -2.30
CA TYR A 321 -3.61 -9.25 -0.94
C TYR A 321 -4.41 -7.96 -0.69
N PRO A 322 -5.56 -8.00 0.03
CA PRO A 322 -6.42 -6.83 0.21
C PRO A 322 -5.74 -5.67 0.97
N TRP A 323 -4.79 -5.96 1.83
CA TRP A 323 -3.97 -5.01 2.57
C TRP A 323 -2.70 -4.56 1.82
N GLY A 324 -2.62 -4.85 0.52
CA GLY A 324 -1.39 -4.82 -0.26
C GLY A 324 -0.90 -3.44 -0.71
N TRP A 325 -1.46 -2.34 -0.23
CA TRP A 325 -0.97 -1.01 -0.62
C TRP A 325 0.33 -0.65 0.10
N TRP A 326 0.26 -0.32 1.39
CA TRP A 326 1.43 0.16 2.13
C TRP A 326 2.59 -0.84 2.22
N PRO A 327 2.36 -2.14 2.53
CA PRO A 327 3.48 -3.06 2.69
C PRO A 327 4.32 -3.30 1.45
N TYR A 328 3.80 -2.97 0.27
CA TYR A 328 4.54 -3.13 -0.98
C TYR A 328 4.99 -1.82 -1.62
N HIS A 329 4.56 -0.69 -1.07
CA HIS A 329 4.92 0.63 -1.59
C HIS A 329 5.64 1.50 -0.57
N CYS A 330 5.85 1.01 0.66
CA CYS A 330 6.57 1.70 1.73
C CYS A 330 7.21 0.71 2.70
N GLY A 331 8.18 1.16 3.47
CA GLY A 331 8.83 0.36 4.51
C GLY A 331 9.57 -0.86 3.96
N ALA A 332 9.68 -1.88 4.79
CA ALA A 332 10.44 -3.07 4.44
C ALA A 332 9.81 -4.36 5.01
N TRP A 333 9.91 -5.44 4.25
CA TRP A 333 9.64 -6.78 4.75
C TRP A 333 10.89 -7.36 5.40
N ASP A 334 10.71 -8.08 6.49
CA ASP A 334 11.77 -8.81 7.18
C ASP A 334 11.27 -10.18 7.63
N PHE A 335 12.16 -11.16 7.65
CA PHE A 335 11.85 -12.49 8.12
C PHE A 335 12.50 -12.73 9.49
N LEU A 336 11.67 -12.93 10.50
CA LEU A 336 12.12 -13.27 11.85
C LEU A 336 12.12 -14.79 12.06
N ASP A 337 13.28 -15.34 12.42
CA ASP A 337 13.39 -16.76 12.77
C ASP A 337 12.43 -17.16 13.90
N GLY A 338 11.71 -18.25 13.67
CA GLY A 338 10.73 -18.77 14.62
C GLY A 338 9.37 -18.07 14.60
N TRP A 339 9.23 -16.95 13.89
CA TRP A 339 7.95 -16.26 13.73
C TRP A 339 7.43 -16.28 12.29
N GLY A 340 8.24 -15.81 11.34
CA GLY A 340 7.88 -15.61 9.95
C GLY A 340 8.05 -14.16 9.49
N TRP A 341 7.27 -13.78 8.50
CA TRP A 341 7.35 -12.45 7.90
C TRP A 341 6.68 -11.37 8.75
N ILE A 342 7.39 -10.25 8.88
CA ILE A 342 6.89 -9.00 9.43
C ILE A 342 7.11 -7.89 8.41
N TRP A 343 6.26 -6.87 8.47
CA TRP A 343 6.49 -5.63 7.75
C TRP A 343 6.83 -4.51 8.75
N VAL A 344 7.90 -3.79 8.46
CA VAL A 344 8.37 -2.64 9.25
C VAL A 344 7.98 -1.38 8.49
N PRO A 345 7.06 -0.55 9.00
CA PRO A 345 6.67 0.68 8.32
C PRO A 345 7.85 1.64 8.22
N GLY A 346 7.96 2.33 7.09
CA GLY A 346 8.86 3.46 6.90
C GLY A 346 8.13 4.78 7.09
N ASN A 347 8.76 5.86 6.64
CA ASN A 347 8.09 7.14 6.50
C ASN A 347 7.17 7.09 5.27
N CYS A 348 6.02 6.42 5.42
CA CYS A 348 5.03 6.25 4.36
C CYS A 348 4.34 7.58 4.10
N GLY A 349 4.54 8.11 2.93
CA GLY A 349 4.10 9.45 2.56
C GLY A 349 2.83 9.46 1.71
N TRP A 350 2.69 10.46 0.89
CA TRP A 350 1.45 10.88 0.22
C TRP A 350 1.08 10.09 -1.05
N GLY A 351 1.55 8.88 -1.27
CA GLY A 351 1.25 8.17 -2.51
C GLY A 351 1.96 8.74 -3.74
N PHE A 352 3.09 9.44 -3.57
CA PHE A 352 3.92 9.93 -4.65
C PHE A 352 5.24 9.22 -4.70
N TYR A 353 5.74 9.04 -5.90
CA TYR A 353 7.10 8.57 -6.10
C TYR A 353 8.10 9.51 -5.41
N GLY A 354 8.95 8.95 -4.55
CA GLY A 354 9.97 9.71 -3.82
C GLY A 354 9.47 10.47 -2.58
N GLN A 355 8.15 10.41 -2.28
CA GLN A 355 7.57 11.05 -1.08
C GLN A 355 7.04 10.00 -0.08
N GLY A 356 7.78 8.90 0.08
CA GLY A 356 7.39 7.79 0.95
C GLY A 356 6.50 6.74 0.28
N TRP A 357 6.29 6.86 -1.03
CA TRP A 357 5.68 5.83 -1.87
C TRP A 357 6.66 5.39 -2.96
N TYR A 358 6.79 4.08 -3.15
CA TYR A 358 7.75 3.48 -4.07
C TYR A 358 7.09 2.41 -4.93
N PRO A 359 7.60 2.12 -6.13
CA PRO A 359 7.05 1.08 -7.00
C PRO A 359 7.05 -0.33 -6.37
N TYR A 360 7.90 -0.56 -5.39
CA TYR A 360 7.98 -1.81 -4.62
C TYR A 360 8.73 -1.59 -3.32
N SER A 361 8.42 -2.38 -2.29
CA SER A 361 9.06 -2.29 -0.99
C SER A 361 10.43 -2.99 -0.96
N THR A 362 11.22 -2.61 0.02
CA THR A 362 12.48 -3.27 0.35
C THR A 362 12.22 -4.58 1.11
N VAL A 363 13.15 -5.54 0.97
CA VAL A 363 13.21 -6.74 1.80
C VAL A 363 14.58 -6.80 2.45
N TRP A 364 14.61 -6.88 3.79
CA TRP A 364 15.87 -6.90 4.55
C TRP A 364 16.44 -8.30 4.66
N ASN A 365 15.69 -9.21 5.24
CA ASN A 365 16.08 -10.61 5.39
C ASN A 365 15.05 -11.54 4.78
N VAL A 366 15.53 -12.67 4.29
CA VAL A 366 14.69 -13.74 3.73
C VAL A 366 15.05 -15.07 4.39
N PRO A 367 14.12 -16.01 4.53
CA PRO A 367 14.44 -17.33 5.03
C PRO A 367 15.38 -18.08 4.07
N PRO A 368 16.19 -19.03 4.56
CA PRO A 368 17.06 -19.83 3.73
C PRO A 368 16.30 -20.49 2.56
N GLY A 369 16.86 -20.37 1.36
CA GLY A 369 16.26 -20.94 0.14
C GLY A 369 15.13 -20.12 -0.48
N TYR A 370 14.72 -19.00 0.13
CA TYR A 370 13.72 -18.10 -0.44
C TYR A 370 14.30 -17.29 -1.59
N THR A 371 13.52 -17.14 -2.65
CA THR A 371 13.88 -16.30 -3.80
C THR A 371 12.84 -15.21 -3.98
N LEU A 372 13.26 -13.96 -3.94
CA LEU A 372 12.39 -12.82 -4.24
C LEU A 372 11.90 -12.84 -5.70
N PRO A 373 10.68 -12.35 -6.00
CA PRO A 373 10.29 -12.08 -7.37
C PRO A 373 11.23 -11.06 -8.01
N ILE A 374 11.84 -11.44 -9.13
CA ILE A 374 12.76 -10.54 -9.83
C ILE A 374 11.93 -9.46 -10.53
N ARG A 375 12.21 -8.20 -10.20
CA ARG A 375 11.63 -7.06 -10.91
C ARG A 375 12.11 -7.08 -12.36
N PRO A 376 11.20 -7.09 -13.35
CA PRO A 376 11.60 -7.03 -14.75
C PRO A 376 12.37 -5.74 -15.06
N ARG A 377 13.25 -5.79 -16.04
CA ARG A 377 14.07 -4.66 -16.47
C ARG A 377 13.71 -4.23 -17.90
N GLY A 378 13.89 -2.96 -18.19
CA GLY A 378 13.63 -2.39 -19.51
C GLY A 378 12.15 -2.12 -19.78
N LEU A 379 11.83 -1.79 -21.03
CA LEU A 379 10.46 -1.56 -21.48
C LEU A 379 9.78 -2.89 -21.82
N PRO A 380 8.44 -2.97 -21.72
CA PRO A 380 7.70 -4.12 -22.25
C PRO A 380 8.02 -4.31 -23.74
N ILE A 381 8.42 -5.53 -24.10
CA ILE A 381 8.78 -5.85 -25.49
C ILE A 381 7.51 -6.07 -26.30
N HIS A 382 7.28 -5.24 -27.29
CA HIS A 382 6.19 -5.39 -28.25
C HIS A 382 6.67 -6.20 -29.47
N LYS A 383 6.08 -7.36 -29.71
CA LYS A 383 6.32 -8.11 -30.94
C LYS A 383 5.37 -7.59 -32.02
N PRO A 384 5.86 -7.05 -33.15
CA PRO A 384 4.99 -6.64 -34.26
C PRO A 384 4.10 -7.80 -34.72
N GLY A 385 2.79 -7.57 -34.81
CA GLY A 385 1.83 -8.58 -35.24
C GLY A 385 1.43 -9.66 -34.21
N GLY A 386 2.00 -9.61 -32.99
CA GLY A 386 1.58 -10.46 -31.87
C GLY A 386 0.39 -9.87 -31.09
N PRO A 387 -0.24 -10.67 -30.20
CA PRO A 387 -1.15 -10.10 -29.22
C PRO A 387 -0.43 -9.02 -28.43
N ARG A 388 -1.14 -7.95 -28.07
CA ARG A 388 -0.56 -6.89 -27.22
C ARG A 388 0.01 -7.54 -25.97
N PRO A 389 1.25 -7.23 -25.56
CA PRO A 389 1.77 -7.80 -24.34
C PRO A 389 0.83 -7.38 -23.21
N THR A 390 0.40 -8.34 -22.42
CA THR A 390 -0.19 -8.03 -21.12
C THR A 390 0.84 -7.22 -20.37
N THR A 391 0.49 -6.04 -19.93
CA THR A 391 1.37 -5.19 -19.13
C THR A 391 1.54 -5.74 -17.69
N LEU A 392 0.82 -6.79 -17.36
CA LEU A 392 0.91 -7.52 -16.10
C LEU A 392 1.73 -8.80 -16.26
N ILE A 393 2.77 -8.93 -15.44
CA ILE A 393 3.55 -10.15 -15.30
C ILE A 393 3.18 -10.79 -13.97
N ALA A 394 2.28 -11.74 -14.00
CA ALA A 394 1.78 -12.42 -12.81
C ALA A 394 2.87 -13.23 -12.12
N VAL A 395 2.90 -13.14 -10.79
CA VAL A 395 3.71 -13.95 -9.92
C VAL A 395 2.77 -14.72 -9.01
N ASN A 396 2.54 -15.99 -9.34
CA ASN A 396 1.77 -16.90 -8.50
C ASN A 396 2.67 -18.08 -8.14
N ARG A 397 3.09 -18.16 -6.88
CA ARG A 397 3.99 -19.20 -6.41
C ARG A 397 3.27 -20.38 -5.77
N GLY A 398 1.96 -20.48 -5.99
CA GLY A 398 1.16 -21.57 -5.41
C GLY A 398 1.17 -21.56 -3.88
N SER A 399 1.40 -20.39 -3.27
CA SER A 399 1.22 -20.28 -1.83
C SER A 399 -0.21 -20.66 -1.52
N GLN A 400 -0.40 -21.61 -0.62
CA GLN A 400 -1.71 -22.14 -0.22
C GLN A 400 -2.62 -21.09 0.42
N VAL A 401 -2.17 -19.84 0.45
CA VAL A 401 -2.86 -18.67 0.96
C VAL A 401 -3.44 -17.87 -0.20
N SER A 402 -3.96 -18.55 -1.22
CA SER A 402 -4.54 -17.87 -2.40
C SER A 402 -5.93 -17.27 -2.17
N THR A 403 -6.52 -17.42 -0.98
CA THR A 403 -7.86 -16.89 -0.75
C THR A 403 -8.16 -16.55 0.69
N PRO A 404 -7.46 -15.94 1.50
CA PRO A 404 -8.04 -16.10 2.80
C PRO A 404 -8.01 -14.90 3.70
N PHE A 405 -8.04 -13.78 3.12
CA PHE A 405 -8.33 -12.60 3.94
C PHE A 405 -9.83 -12.25 3.89
N HIS A 406 -10.66 -13.08 3.25
CA HIS A 406 -12.08 -13.17 3.58
C HIS A 406 -12.19 -14.12 4.76
N TYR A 407 -12.27 -13.57 5.95
CA TYR A 407 -12.46 -14.37 7.15
C TYR A 407 -13.78 -15.14 7.04
N GLU A 408 -13.70 -16.46 7.10
CA GLU A 408 -14.90 -17.30 7.13
C GLU A 408 -15.83 -16.78 8.25
N ASN A 409 -17.07 -16.48 7.88
CA ASN A 409 -18.08 -15.88 8.78
C ASN A 409 -17.74 -14.49 9.35
N GLY A 410 -16.85 -13.71 8.71
CA GLY A 410 -16.48 -12.38 9.16
C GLY A 410 -15.71 -12.34 10.49
N VAL A 411 -15.24 -13.49 10.97
CA VAL A 411 -14.50 -13.59 12.24
C VAL A 411 -13.00 -13.45 11.96
N ARG A 412 -12.41 -12.38 12.42
CA ARG A 412 -10.96 -12.16 12.40
C ARG A 412 -10.27 -13.23 13.26
N PRO A 413 -9.18 -13.87 12.80
CA PRO A 413 -8.40 -14.78 13.63
C PRO A 413 -7.88 -14.10 14.88
N GLU A 414 -7.89 -14.83 15.99
CA GLU A 414 -7.33 -14.34 17.25
C GLU A 414 -5.86 -13.91 17.07
N PRO A 415 -5.49 -12.78 17.65
CA PRO A 415 -4.12 -12.31 17.61
C PRO A 415 -3.16 -13.29 18.26
N ARG A 416 -2.06 -13.60 17.60
CA ARG A 416 -1.04 -14.53 18.10
C ARG A 416 0.14 -13.76 18.68
N ALA A 417 0.59 -14.14 19.88
CA ALA A 417 1.80 -13.57 20.47
C ALA A 417 3.04 -13.89 19.61
N LEU A 418 3.89 -12.89 19.39
CA LEU A 418 5.18 -13.01 18.71
C LEU A 418 6.27 -13.41 19.72
N THR A 419 7.15 -14.35 19.34
CA THR A 419 8.35 -14.66 20.15
C THR A 419 9.58 -14.09 19.41
N PHE A 420 10.28 -13.19 20.08
CA PHE A 420 11.50 -12.59 19.56
C PHE A 420 12.59 -12.60 20.64
N GLN A 421 13.76 -13.20 20.32
CA GLN A 421 14.90 -13.34 21.25
C GLN A 421 14.50 -13.94 22.60
N GLY A 422 13.64 -14.98 22.59
CA GLY A 422 13.17 -15.65 23.80
C GLY A 422 12.14 -14.87 24.61
N LYS A 423 11.72 -13.69 24.18
CA LYS A 423 10.66 -12.90 24.81
C LYS A 423 9.35 -13.03 24.04
N THR A 424 8.27 -13.21 24.77
CA THR A 424 6.93 -13.17 24.20
C THR A 424 6.45 -11.73 24.10
N ILE A 425 6.07 -11.30 22.89
CA ILE A 425 5.54 -9.97 22.60
C ILE A 425 4.07 -10.13 22.23
N GLN A 426 3.21 -9.50 23.00
CA GLN A 426 1.77 -9.49 22.72
C GLN A 426 1.44 -8.51 21.60
N PRO A 427 0.40 -8.79 20.81
CA PRO A 427 -0.12 -7.82 19.85
C PRO A 427 -0.61 -6.56 20.54
N ILE A 428 -0.54 -5.43 19.86
CA ILE A 428 -1.10 -4.16 20.33
C ILE A 428 -2.62 -4.24 20.15
N GLU A 429 -3.36 -3.94 21.22
CA GLU A 429 -4.82 -3.88 21.16
C GLU A 429 -5.25 -2.57 20.46
N LEU A 430 -5.92 -2.71 19.33
CA LEU A 430 -6.38 -1.57 18.52
C LEU A 430 -7.84 -1.16 18.78
N GLY A 431 -8.55 -1.88 19.64
CA GLY A 431 -9.97 -1.64 19.92
C GLY A 431 -10.89 -1.89 18.72
N ILE A 432 -10.41 -2.64 17.71
CA ILE A 432 -11.18 -2.98 16.53
C ILE A 432 -12.24 -4.01 16.90
N HIS A 433 -13.51 -3.66 16.71
CA HIS A 433 -14.60 -4.63 16.80
C HIS A 433 -14.68 -5.38 15.45
N PRO A 434 -14.67 -6.73 15.46
CA PRO A 434 -14.87 -7.51 14.26
C PRO A 434 -16.13 -7.07 13.53
N LEU A 435 -16.06 -6.91 12.22
CA LEU A 435 -17.22 -6.69 11.39
C LEU A 435 -18.17 -7.88 11.62
N GLN A 436 -19.30 -7.66 12.27
CA GLN A 436 -20.35 -8.68 12.33
C GLN A 436 -20.87 -8.86 10.91
N SER A 437 -20.67 -10.04 10.34
CA SER A 437 -21.29 -10.40 9.06
C SER A 437 -22.80 -10.21 9.22
N ARG A 438 -23.39 -9.32 8.41
CA ARG A 438 -24.83 -9.43 8.19
C ARG A 438 -25.06 -10.75 7.46
N GLN A 439 -25.78 -11.65 8.10
CA GLN A 439 -26.37 -12.77 7.42
C GLN A 439 -27.21 -12.21 6.27
N ALA A 440 -26.92 -12.74 5.07
CA ALA A 440 -27.63 -12.41 3.85
C ALA A 440 -29.12 -12.80 3.95
#